data_869f0b2909722c2ebb46a0849d58137c
#
_entry.id   869f0b2909722c2ebb46a0849d58137c
#
_cell.length_a   1.000
_cell.length_b   1.000
_cell.length_c   1.000
_cell.angle_alpha   90.00
_cell.angle_beta   90.00
_cell.angle_gamma   90.00
#
_symmetry.space_group_name_H-M   'P 1'
#
loop_
_entity.id
_entity.type
_entity.pdbx_description
1 polymer ?
#
loop_
_entity_poly.entity_id
_entity_poly.type
_entity_poly.pdbx_seq_one_letter_code
_entity_poly.pdbx_strand_id
1 'polypeptide(L)'
;REDRTATDRYYDQLDDVSKEIYKTLYDAYKDGSTTSTITLNYSSVWKDQKITITSDNKMVMPDTFHPQVLSWERDMLTPAFLALIYDHPELSWLSGATYYMSYKINGISYYSSELDENNSMVKDVTVPYITTYIKEPSVDATKAEMDTIVSEATESINKKLAGSTSRYQTIKEIHDYICNSTSYAKSNTTSSEYQSAYSAFRDTNGDGTVETVCAGYSRGFKLLCDAYGIPCVLVTGVTDTGGAHMWDLVQMEDGIWYGVDATWDDQTSRTYYDFFLVGSATKPDHFAKTDFGSCHIAEGAWDANGAYEFVYPELSTDLYHEDQD
;
A
#
# COMPACT_ATOMS: atom_id res chain seq x y z
N ARG A 1 -16.28 11.68 -10.81
CA ARG A 1 -15.06 11.62 -9.99
C ARG A 1 -14.81 13.03 -9.50
N GLU A 2 -15.03 13.27 -8.21
CA GLU A 2 -14.78 14.57 -7.58
C GLU A 2 -13.28 14.83 -7.53
N ASP A 3 -12.90 16.12 -7.57
CA ASP A 3 -11.54 16.62 -7.58
C ASP A 3 -10.77 16.11 -6.34
N ARG A 4 -10.07 14.99 -6.51
CA ARG A 4 -9.12 14.50 -5.49
C ARG A 4 -7.86 15.33 -5.60
N THR A 5 -7.46 15.94 -4.51
CA THR A 5 -6.19 16.63 -4.41
C THR A 5 -5.11 15.63 -4.07
N ALA A 6 -4.07 15.57 -4.87
CA ALA A 6 -2.89 14.78 -4.57
C ALA A 6 -2.20 15.33 -3.32
N THR A 7 -1.92 14.44 -2.38
CA THR A 7 -1.22 14.73 -1.12
C THR A 7 -0.08 13.73 -0.94
N ASP A 8 0.72 13.92 0.10
CA ASP A 8 1.78 12.99 0.48
C ASP A 8 1.26 11.70 1.14
N ARG A 9 -0.08 11.55 1.27
CA ARG A 9 -0.70 10.39 1.90
C ARG A 9 -1.91 9.91 1.13
N TYR A 10 -1.98 8.62 0.91
CA TYR A 10 -3.14 7.95 0.32
C TYR A 10 -4.40 8.09 1.18
N TYR A 11 -4.23 8.11 2.51
CA TYR A 11 -5.32 8.34 3.48
C TYR A 11 -6.16 9.56 3.14
N ASP A 12 -5.55 10.67 2.74
CA ASP A 12 -6.24 11.94 2.54
C ASP A 12 -7.22 11.90 1.36
N GLN A 13 -6.98 10.98 0.42
CA GLN A 13 -7.80 10.77 -0.77
C GLN A 13 -9.00 9.86 -0.54
N LEU A 14 -9.10 9.21 0.63
CA LEU A 14 -10.19 8.30 0.97
C LEU A 14 -11.47 9.09 1.31
N ASP A 15 -12.63 8.49 1.07
CA ASP A 15 -13.89 8.97 1.63
C ASP A 15 -13.97 8.72 3.16
N ASP A 16 -14.98 9.31 3.80
CA ASP A 16 -15.09 9.26 5.25
C ASP A 16 -15.21 7.82 5.80
N VAL A 17 -15.90 6.93 5.09
CA VAL A 17 -16.06 5.53 5.50
C VAL A 17 -14.74 4.79 5.37
N SER A 18 -14.07 4.92 4.25
CA SER A 18 -12.76 4.32 4.02
C SER A 18 -11.70 4.86 4.99
N LYS A 19 -11.79 6.14 5.38
CA LYS A 19 -10.93 6.73 6.44
C LYS A 19 -11.15 6.11 7.81
N GLU A 20 -12.40 5.81 8.17
CA GLU A 20 -12.69 5.11 9.42
C GLU A 20 -12.15 3.68 9.41
N ILE A 21 -12.28 2.98 8.29
CA ILE A 21 -11.71 1.64 8.10
C ILE A 21 -10.19 1.68 8.25
N TYR A 22 -9.54 2.57 7.52
CA TYR A 22 -8.09 2.76 7.58
C TYR A 22 -7.60 2.95 9.02
N LYS A 23 -8.22 3.87 9.78
CA LYS A 23 -7.87 4.12 11.18
C LYS A 23 -8.06 2.88 12.05
N THR A 24 -9.17 2.17 11.86
CA THR A 24 -9.45 0.94 12.61
C THR A 24 -8.42 -0.14 12.33
N LEU A 25 -8.02 -0.31 11.06
CA LEU A 25 -6.97 -1.24 10.66
C LEU A 25 -5.60 -0.81 11.20
N TYR A 26 -5.25 0.46 11.07
CA TYR A 26 -3.99 0.98 11.59
C TYR A 26 -3.88 0.80 13.10
N ASP A 27 -4.93 1.16 13.86
CA ASP A 27 -4.95 0.99 15.32
C ASP A 27 -4.85 -0.48 15.76
N ALA A 28 -5.35 -1.39 14.94
CA ALA A 28 -5.25 -2.81 15.22
C ALA A 28 -3.85 -3.39 14.96
N TYR A 29 -3.09 -2.81 14.04
CA TYR A 29 -1.81 -3.39 13.58
C TYR A 29 -0.56 -2.60 13.96
N LYS A 30 -0.66 -1.30 14.24
CA LYS A 30 0.51 -0.43 14.50
C LYS A 30 1.44 -0.90 15.62
N ASP A 31 0.94 -1.67 16.58
CA ASP A 31 1.71 -2.19 17.71
C ASP A 31 2.31 -3.58 17.44
N GLY A 32 2.31 -4.03 16.19
CA GLY A 32 2.85 -5.33 15.79
C GLY A 32 1.90 -6.48 16.08
N SER A 33 0.63 -6.19 16.39
CA SER A 33 -0.38 -7.23 16.57
C SER A 33 -0.58 -8.00 15.26
N THR A 34 -0.62 -9.32 15.37
CA THR A 34 -1.06 -10.23 14.31
C THR A 34 -2.53 -10.63 14.52
N THR A 35 -3.31 -9.80 15.20
CA THR A 35 -4.74 -10.06 15.44
C THR A 35 -5.43 -10.23 14.10
N SER A 36 -5.87 -11.46 13.86
CA SER A 36 -6.47 -11.89 12.61
C SER A 36 -7.90 -11.40 12.40
N THR A 37 -8.52 -10.74 13.40
CA THR A 37 -9.95 -10.43 13.35
C THR A 37 -10.21 -9.00 13.78
N ILE A 38 -10.75 -8.19 12.86
CA ILE A 38 -11.15 -6.80 13.09
C ILE A 38 -12.63 -6.67 12.78
N THR A 39 -13.39 -6.10 13.69
CA THR A 39 -14.82 -5.86 13.50
C THR A 39 -15.03 -4.42 13.06
N LEU A 40 -15.62 -4.25 11.89
CA LEU A 40 -15.99 -2.96 11.31
C LEU A 40 -17.49 -2.74 11.46
N ASN A 41 -17.90 -1.57 11.93
CA ASN A 41 -19.31 -1.23 12.14
C ASN A 41 -19.87 -0.55 10.89
N TYR A 42 -20.92 -1.14 10.30
CA TYR A 42 -21.52 -0.67 9.05
C TYR A 42 -23.04 -0.60 9.06
N SER A 43 -23.62 -0.38 10.20
CA SER A 43 -25.08 -0.28 10.33
C SER A 43 -25.74 0.76 9.39
N SER A 44 -24.98 1.74 8.92
CA SER A 44 -25.49 2.77 8.00
C SER A 44 -25.54 2.33 6.53
N VAL A 45 -24.76 1.35 6.13
CA VAL A 45 -24.62 0.90 4.72
C VAL A 45 -25.62 -0.21 4.37
N TRP A 46 -26.03 -1.00 5.37
CA TRP A 46 -26.81 -2.24 5.17
C TRP A 46 -28.20 -2.15 5.79
N LYS A 47 -28.92 -1.09 5.49
CA LYS A 47 -30.30 -0.97 5.92
C LYS A 47 -31.24 -1.79 5.01
N ASP A 48 -32.22 -2.42 5.65
CA ASP A 48 -33.41 -2.96 4.97
C ASP A 48 -33.18 -4.16 4.05
N GLN A 49 -32.25 -5.07 4.41
CA GLN A 49 -32.13 -6.34 3.71
C GLN A 49 -33.22 -7.32 4.16
N LYS A 50 -33.91 -7.91 3.18
CA LYS A 50 -34.90 -8.98 3.45
C LYS A 50 -34.27 -10.34 3.26
N ILE A 51 -34.31 -11.17 4.30
CA ILE A 51 -33.92 -12.58 4.19
C ILE A 51 -35.18 -13.45 4.31
N THR A 52 -35.12 -14.60 3.65
CA THR A 52 -36.15 -15.62 3.75
C THR A 52 -35.62 -16.78 4.60
N ILE A 53 -36.40 -17.20 5.61
CA ILE A 53 -36.12 -18.41 6.38
C ILE A 53 -37.11 -19.48 5.91
N THR A 54 -36.58 -20.50 5.26
CA THR A 54 -37.38 -21.59 4.71
C THR A 54 -37.90 -22.51 5.79
N SER A 55 -38.91 -23.34 5.48
CA SER A 55 -39.52 -24.27 6.41
C SER A 55 -38.54 -25.32 6.98
N ASP A 56 -37.41 -25.56 6.34
CA ASP A 56 -36.30 -26.38 6.85
C ASP A 56 -35.22 -25.59 7.58
N ASN A 57 -35.52 -24.36 8.01
CA ASN A 57 -34.65 -23.44 8.74
C ASN A 57 -33.38 -23.00 7.97
N LYS A 58 -33.41 -23.03 6.66
CA LYS A 58 -32.33 -22.44 5.85
C LYS A 58 -32.58 -20.96 5.65
N MET A 59 -31.51 -20.20 5.77
CA MET A 59 -31.50 -18.77 5.49
C MET A 59 -31.21 -18.57 4.00
N VAL A 60 -32.09 -17.88 3.30
CA VAL A 60 -31.93 -17.50 1.90
C VAL A 60 -31.74 -15.97 1.84
N MET A 61 -30.58 -15.56 1.40
CA MET A 61 -30.25 -14.16 1.20
C MET A 61 -30.85 -13.64 -0.11
N PRO A 62 -31.27 -12.36 -0.18
CA PRO A 62 -31.66 -11.76 -1.44
C PRO A 62 -30.56 -11.86 -2.50
N ASP A 63 -30.91 -12.04 -3.75
CA ASP A 63 -29.94 -12.07 -4.86
C ASP A 63 -29.07 -10.80 -4.95
N THR A 64 -29.58 -9.69 -4.45
CA THR A 64 -28.89 -8.40 -4.40
C THR A 64 -27.85 -8.30 -3.28
N PHE A 65 -27.88 -9.19 -2.27
CA PHE A 65 -27.03 -9.07 -1.09
C PHE A 65 -25.56 -9.30 -1.42
N HIS A 66 -25.23 -10.39 -2.09
CA HIS A 66 -23.85 -10.70 -2.43
C HIS A 66 -23.19 -9.65 -3.34
N PRO A 67 -23.84 -9.18 -4.42
CA PRO A 67 -23.33 -8.06 -5.21
C PRO A 67 -23.08 -6.79 -4.39
N GLN A 68 -23.93 -6.49 -3.42
CA GLN A 68 -23.74 -5.33 -2.54
C GLN A 68 -22.54 -5.49 -1.61
N VAL A 69 -22.29 -6.69 -1.06
CA VAL A 69 -21.08 -6.97 -0.26
C VAL A 69 -19.84 -6.76 -1.10
N LEU A 70 -19.80 -7.31 -2.31
CA LEU A 70 -18.66 -7.15 -3.22
C LEU A 70 -18.43 -5.69 -3.63
N SER A 71 -19.53 -4.95 -3.87
CA SER A 71 -19.42 -3.52 -4.19
C SER A 71 -18.84 -2.73 -3.01
N TRP A 72 -19.31 -3.01 -1.80
CA TRP A 72 -18.79 -2.37 -0.60
C TRP A 72 -17.29 -2.70 -0.37
N GLU A 73 -16.91 -3.96 -0.51
CA GLU A 73 -15.51 -4.39 -0.41
C GLU A 73 -14.62 -3.61 -1.38
N ARG A 74 -15.03 -3.57 -2.63
CA ARG A 74 -14.31 -2.87 -3.69
C ARG A 74 -14.23 -1.36 -3.45
N ASP A 75 -15.33 -0.74 -3.01
CA ASP A 75 -15.45 0.70 -2.98
C ASP A 75 -14.95 1.31 -1.67
N MET A 76 -14.92 0.54 -0.58
CA MET A 76 -14.61 1.03 0.78
C MET A 76 -13.43 0.33 1.43
N LEU A 77 -13.46 -1.01 1.52
CA LEU A 77 -12.44 -1.77 2.24
C LEU A 77 -11.12 -1.84 1.48
N THR A 78 -11.17 -2.17 0.19
CA THR A 78 -9.97 -2.29 -0.63
C THR A 78 -9.17 -0.99 -0.71
N PRO A 79 -9.78 0.18 -0.98
CA PRO A 79 -9.06 1.45 -0.96
C PRO A 79 -8.42 1.75 0.39
N ALA A 80 -9.14 1.50 1.48
CA ALA A 80 -8.64 1.74 2.84
C ALA A 80 -7.42 0.86 3.16
N PHE A 81 -7.46 -0.42 2.78
CA PHE A 81 -6.36 -1.35 2.99
C PHE A 81 -5.15 -1.02 2.11
N LEU A 82 -5.37 -0.68 0.83
CA LEU A 82 -4.29 -0.25 -0.06
C LEU A 82 -3.62 1.03 0.44
N ALA A 83 -4.42 2.05 0.81
CA ALA A 83 -3.89 3.27 1.40
C ALA A 83 -3.03 2.96 2.64
N LEU A 84 -3.51 2.06 3.51
CA LEU A 84 -2.79 1.69 4.73
C LEU A 84 -1.40 1.11 4.42
N ILE A 85 -1.31 0.13 3.53
CA ILE A 85 -0.03 -0.54 3.23
C ILE A 85 0.93 0.31 2.38
N TYR A 86 0.42 1.34 1.71
CA TYR A 86 1.24 2.30 0.97
C TYR A 86 1.71 3.47 1.83
N ASP A 87 0.86 3.95 2.76
CA ASP A 87 1.25 4.99 3.71
C ASP A 87 2.19 4.45 4.82
N HIS A 88 2.12 3.14 5.14
CA HIS A 88 2.78 2.52 6.27
C HIS A 88 3.64 1.31 5.87
N PRO A 89 4.78 1.51 5.19
CA PRO A 89 5.68 0.42 4.80
C PRO A 89 6.30 -0.30 6.01
N GLU A 90 6.28 0.31 7.20
CA GLU A 90 6.69 -0.32 8.46
C GLU A 90 5.79 -1.49 8.84
N LEU A 91 4.53 -1.53 8.35
CA LEU A 91 3.61 -2.65 8.55
C LEU A 91 3.90 -3.80 7.57
N SER A 92 5.18 -4.14 7.41
CA SER A 92 5.63 -5.11 6.40
C SER A 92 4.98 -6.48 6.54
N TRP A 93 4.56 -6.89 7.74
CA TRP A 93 3.81 -8.13 7.96
C TRP A 93 2.41 -8.15 7.32
N LEU A 94 1.86 -6.99 6.92
CA LEU A 94 0.62 -6.89 6.14
C LEU A 94 0.85 -6.97 4.64
N SER A 95 2.08 -6.86 4.19
CA SER A 95 2.44 -6.87 2.76
C SER A 95 2.17 -8.26 2.18
N GLY A 96 1.33 -8.32 1.13
CA GLY A 96 0.92 -9.59 0.52
C GLY A 96 -0.10 -10.39 1.34
N ALA A 97 -0.56 -9.88 2.49
CA ALA A 97 -1.62 -10.52 3.26
C ALA A 97 -2.94 -10.52 2.48
N THR A 98 -3.64 -11.64 2.51
CA THR A 98 -5.02 -11.74 2.05
C THR A 98 -5.98 -11.47 3.20
N TYR A 99 -7.02 -10.70 2.95
CA TYR A 99 -8.08 -10.52 3.93
C TYR A 99 -9.35 -11.28 3.50
N TYR A 100 -10.09 -11.73 4.51
CA TYR A 100 -11.39 -12.36 4.32
C TYR A 100 -12.43 -11.56 5.07
N MET A 101 -13.63 -11.48 4.50
CA MET A 101 -14.78 -10.89 5.18
C MET A 101 -15.72 -11.96 5.69
N SER A 102 -16.22 -11.76 6.90
CA SER A 102 -17.45 -12.37 7.39
C SER A 102 -18.36 -11.28 7.91
N TYR A 103 -19.66 -11.55 7.96
CA TYR A 103 -20.64 -10.61 8.46
C TYR A 103 -21.54 -11.27 9.51
N LYS A 104 -21.97 -10.49 10.49
CA LYS A 104 -23.00 -10.90 11.44
C LYS A 104 -24.32 -10.30 11.02
N ILE A 105 -25.35 -11.13 10.99
CA ILE A 105 -26.71 -10.71 10.76
C ILE A 105 -27.37 -10.56 12.15
N ASN A 106 -27.72 -9.34 12.51
CA ASN A 106 -28.48 -9.05 13.74
C ASN A 106 -29.96 -8.87 13.40
N GLY A 107 -30.82 -9.10 14.37
CA GLY A 107 -32.26 -8.86 14.24
C GLY A 107 -33.10 -10.06 13.81
N ILE A 108 -32.52 -11.26 13.80
CA ILE A 108 -33.32 -12.47 13.66
C ILE A 108 -34.06 -12.73 14.97
N SER A 109 -35.21 -12.08 15.15
CA SER A 109 -36.17 -12.53 16.13
C SER A 109 -37.15 -13.48 15.45
N TYR A 110 -37.39 -14.64 16.01
CA TYR A 110 -38.16 -15.74 15.41
C TYR A 110 -39.67 -15.50 15.31
N TYR A 111 -40.14 -14.28 15.45
CA TYR A 111 -41.56 -13.94 15.41
C TYR A 111 -41.83 -12.88 14.34
N SER A 112 -42.02 -13.32 13.10
CA SER A 112 -42.65 -12.51 12.08
C SER A 112 -43.94 -13.22 11.62
N SER A 113 -45.00 -12.45 11.47
CA SER A 113 -46.24 -12.91 10.92
C SER A 113 -46.30 -12.88 9.39
N GLU A 114 -45.22 -12.41 8.74
CA GLU A 114 -45.18 -12.33 7.29
C GLU A 114 -44.59 -13.63 6.74
N LEU A 115 -45.41 -14.33 5.98
CA LEU A 115 -45.01 -15.51 5.18
C LEU A 115 -45.04 -15.10 3.73
N ASP A 116 -44.04 -15.61 2.96
CA ASP A 116 -44.06 -15.53 1.52
C ASP A 116 -45.07 -16.54 0.92
N GLU A 117 -45.22 -16.51 -0.41
CA GLU A 117 -46.10 -17.42 -1.16
C GLU A 117 -45.74 -18.91 -1.00
N ASN A 118 -44.51 -19.23 -0.53
CA ASN A 118 -44.02 -20.58 -0.27
C ASN A 118 -44.15 -20.95 1.23
N ASN A 119 -44.86 -20.16 2.03
CA ASN A 119 -45.02 -20.36 3.46
C ASN A 119 -43.69 -20.25 4.25
N SER A 120 -42.77 -19.46 3.78
CA SER A 120 -41.49 -19.17 4.41
C SER A 120 -41.53 -17.83 5.13
N MET A 121 -40.85 -17.70 6.27
CA MET A 121 -40.78 -16.44 7.00
C MET A 121 -39.86 -15.44 6.30
N VAL A 122 -40.38 -14.25 6.00
CA VAL A 122 -39.62 -13.13 5.49
C VAL A 122 -39.27 -12.18 6.64
N LYS A 123 -37.99 -11.76 6.69
CA LYS A 123 -37.51 -10.86 7.75
C LYS A 123 -36.67 -9.76 7.21
N ASP A 124 -36.89 -8.57 7.75
CA ASP A 124 -35.96 -7.46 7.61
C ASP A 124 -34.75 -7.69 8.53
N VAL A 125 -33.56 -7.62 7.99
CA VAL A 125 -32.31 -7.78 8.75
C VAL A 125 -31.41 -6.58 8.54
N THR A 126 -30.73 -6.22 9.60
CA THR A 126 -29.64 -5.24 9.54
C THR A 126 -28.32 -6.01 9.70
N VAL A 127 -27.36 -5.73 8.85
CA VAL A 127 -25.99 -6.22 8.98
C VAL A 127 -25.16 -5.11 9.63
N PRO A 128 -25.01 -5.10 10.98
CA PRO A 128 -24.34 -4.00 11.66
C PRO A 128 -22.83 -4.11 11.63
N TYR A 129 -22.30 -5.31 11.44
CA TYR A 129 -20.86 -5.55 11.55
C TYR A 129 -20.33 -6.42 10.42
N ILE A 130 -19.22 -6.00 9.86
CA ILE A 130 -18.37 -6.83 9.02
C ILE A 130 -17.11 -7.12 9.82
N THR A 131 -16.71 -8.38 9.85
CA THR A 131 -15.48 -8.82 10.46
C THR A 131 -14.50 -9.15 9.34
N THR A 132 -13.38 -8.47 9.32
CA THR A 132 -12.24 -8.82 8.45
C THR A 132 -11.22 -9.57 9.26
N TYR A 133 -10.52 -10.48 8.64
CA TYR A 133 -9.35 -11.12 9.22
C TYR A 133 -8.28 -11.31 8.15
N ILE A 134 -7.05 -11.16 8.56
CA ILE A 134 -5.89 -11.39 7.71
C ILE A 134 -5.51 -12.85 7.86
N LYS A 135 -5.45 -13.54 6.74
CA LYS A 135 -4.98 -14.92 6.69
C LYS A 135 -3.51 -14.91 6.31
N GLU A 136 -2.71 -15.39 7.25
CA GLU A 136 -1.27 -15.62 7.10
C GLU A 136 -0.52 -14.40 6.55
N PRO A 137 0.13 -13.61 7.41
CA PRO A 137 1.11 -12.63 6.94
C PRO A 137 2.14 -13.39 6.10
N SER A 138 2.40 -12.90 4.91
CA SER A 138 3.31 -13.57 3.97
C SER A 138 4.78 -13.38 4.29
N VAL A 139 5.10 -12.61 5.33
CA VAL A 139 6.47 -12.23 5.70
C VAL A 139 6.62 -12.35 7.21
N ASP A 140 7.67 -13.03 7.65
CA ASP A 140 8.03 -13.18 9.07
C ASP A 140 8.62 -11.87 9.68
N ALA A 141 8.15 -10.72 9.21
CA ALA A 141 8.53 -9.44 9.78
C ALA A 141 7.76 -9.17 11.07
N THR A 142 8.44 -8.74 12.09
CA THR A 142 7.85 -8.25 13.34
C THR A 142 8.07 -6.74 13.49
N LYS A 143 7.24 -6.10 14.30
CA LYS A 143 7.48 -4.69 14.63
C LYS A 143 8.88 -4.45 15.19
N ALA A 144 9.36 -5.31 16.07
CA ALA A 144 10.69 -5.18 16.67
C ALA A 144 11.82 -5.26 15.62
N GLU A 145 11.66 -6.11 14.62
CA GLU A 145 12.61 -6.20 13.50
C GLU A 145 12.56 -4.97 12.61
N MET A 146 11.35 -4.47 12.29
CA MET A 146 11.21 -3.24 11.53
C MET A 146 11.79 -2.03 12.27
N ASP A 147 11.55 -1.91 13.59
CA ASP A 147 12.17 -0.88 14.43
C ASP A 147 13.71 -1.00 14.43
N THR A 148 14.24 -2.22 14.46
CA THR A 148 15.69 -2.48 14.38
C THR A 148 16.24 -2.05 13.01
N ILE A 149 15.59 -2.41 11.92
CA ILE A 149 15.98 -2.01 10.55
C ILE A 149 16.09 -0.48 10.45
N VAL A 150 15.05 0.23 10.88
CA VAL A 150 15.04 1.70 10.84
C VAL A 150 16.18 2.28 11.70
N SER A 151 16.42 1.72 12.90
CA SER A 151 17.49 2.16 13.78
C SER A 151 18.89 1.94 13.17
N GLU A 152 19.15 0.76 12.62
CA GLU A 152 20.44 0.42 11.97
C GLU A 152 20.69 1.31 10.75
N ALA A 153 19.66 1.49 9.90
CA ALA A 153 19.74 2.30 8.70
C ALA A 153 20.00 3.79 9.04
N THR A 154 19.21 4.35 9.95
CA THR A 154 19.36 5.75 10.34
C THR A 154 20.70 6.02 11.05
N GLU A 155 21.20 5.09 11.86
CA GLU A 155 22.54 5.21 12.45
C GLU A 155 23.63 5.23 11.36
N SER A 156 23.55 4.36 10.37
CA SER A 156 24.49 4.30 9.25
C SER A 156 24.45 5.55 8.39
N ILE A 157 23.26 6.03 8.03
CA ILE A 157 23.04 7.23 7.23
C ILE A 157 23.55 8.47 7.99
N ASN A 158 23.21 8.61 9.28
CA ASN A 158 23.65 9.76 10.09
C ASN A 158 25.17 9.84 10.21
N LYS A 159 25.88 8.71 10.25
CA LYS A 159 27.35 8.69 10.22
C LYS A 159 27.90 9.29 8.93
N LYS A 160 27.26 9.01 7.81
CA LYS A 160 27.68 9.55 6.49
C LYS A 160 27.30 11.01 6.31
N LEU A 161 26.15 11.40 6.82
CA LEU A 161 25.70 12.80 6.81
C LEU A 161 26.63 13.73 7.63
N ALA A 162 27.31 13.20 8.64
CA ALA A 162 28.27 13.93 9.47
C ALA A 162 27.73 15.26 10.03
N GLY A 163 26.43 15.32 10.32
CA GLY A 163 25.73 16.50 10.82
C GLY A 163 25.14 17.43 9.77
N SER A 164 25.21 17.07 8.48
CA SER A 164 24.47 17.79 7.43
C SER A 164 22.97 17.73 7.67
N THR A 165 22.27 18.83 7.37
CA THR A 165 20.81 18.96 7.42
C THR A 165 20.21 19.10 6.03
N SER A 166 21.00 18.97 4.95
CA SER A 166 20.54 19.02 3.57
C SER A 166 19.58 17.85 3.29
N ARG A 167 18.38 18.16 2.81
CA ARG A 167 17.40 17.13 2.38
C ARG A 167 17.96 16.33 1.20
N TYR A 168 18.59 17.02 0.25
CA TYR A 168 19.23 16.37 -0.90
C TYR A 168 20.25 15.32 -0.44
N GLN A 169 21.17 15.67 0.46
CA GLN A 169 22.17 14.75 0.98
C GLN A 169 21.51 13.60 1.77
N THR A 170 20.48 13.90 2.56
CA THR A 170 19.74 12.86 3.30
C THR A 170 19.09 11.86 2.35
N ILE A 171 18.38 12.33 1.32
CA ILE A 171 17.73 11.47 0.32
C ILE A 171 18.78 10.66 -0.46
N LYS A 172 19.92 11.30 -0.80
CA LYS A 172 21.02 10.61 -1.47
C LYS A 172 21.59 9.46 -0.62
N GLU A 173 21.82 9.69 0.67
CA GLU A 173 22.31 8.64 1.56
C GLU A 173 21.26 7.54 1.80
N ILE A 174 19.95 7.86 1.78
CA ILE A 174 18.88 6.87 1.79
C ILE A 174 18.93 6.01 0.52
N HIS A 175 19.02 6.64 -0.65
CA HIS A 175 19.12 5.96 -1.94
C HIS A 175 20.34 5.02 -1.97
N ASP A 176 21.50 5.53 -1.60
CA ASP A 176 22.75 4.76 -1.55
C ASP A 176 22.64 3.60 -0.53
N TYR A 177 21.99 3.83 0.60
CA TYR A 177 21.80 2.80 1.60
C TYR A 177 20.93 1.65 1.06
N ILE A 178 19.82 1.95 0.41
CA ILE A 178 18.94 0.96 -0.21
C ILE A 178 19.69 0.15 -1.28
N CYS A 179 20.31 0.82 -2.25
CA CYS A 179 21.06 0.17 -3.33
C CYS A 179 22.22 -0.70 -2.82
N ASN A 180 22.79 -0.40 -1.65
CA ASN A 180 23.86 -1.21 -1.05
C ASN A 180 23.34 -2.30 -0.07
N SER A 181 22.07 -2.29 0.28
CA SER A 181 21.49 -3.24 1.25
C SER A 181 20.93 -4.48 0.61
N THR A 182 20.56 -4.42 -0.66
CA THR A 182 19.85 -5.49 -1.37
C THR A 182 20.33 -5.64 -2.81
N SER A 183 19.81 -6.65 -3.50
CA SER A 183 19.93 -6.82 -4.94
C SER A 183 18.60 -7.24 -5.55
N TYR A 184 18.45 -7.03 -6.85
CA TYR A 184 17.21 -7.43 -7.52
C TYR A 184 17.06 -8.95 -7.58
N ALA A 185 15.92 -9.47 -7.11
CA ALA A 185 15.61 -10.89 -7.08
C ALA A 185 15.62 -11.48 -8.52
N LYS A 186 16.35 -12.57 -8.72
CA LYS A 186 16.50 -13.21 -10.03
C LYS A 186 15.43 -14.24 -10.35
N SER A 187 14.72 -14.72 -9.35
CA SER A 187 13.68 -15.73 -9.47
C SER A 187 12.52 -15.41 -8.51
N ASN A 188 11.35 -16.00 -8.77
CA ASN A 188 10.14 -15.82 -7.95
C ASN A 188 9.75 -14.35 -7.73
N THR A 189 10.00 -13.48 -8.69
CA THR A 189 9.81 -12.03 -8.58
C THR A 189 8.36 -11.62 -8.28
N THR A 190 7.41 -12.52 -8.43
CA THR A 190 6.00 -12.33 -8.07
C THR A 190 5.67 -12.80 -6.66
N SER A 191 6.63 -13.42 -5.95
CA SER A 191 6.42 -13.84 -4.56
C SER A 191 6.20 -12.64 -3.65
N SER A 192 5.24 -12.76 -2.74
CA SER A 192 4.98 -11.75 -1.71
C SER A 192 6.17 -11.51 -0.79
N GLU A 193 7.07 -12.49 -0.65
CA GLU A 193 8.30 -12.38 0.13
C GLU A 193 9.16 -11.20 -0.29
N TYR A 194 9.22 -10.90 -1.60
CA TYR A 194 10.03 -9.82 -2.15
C TYR A 194 9.30 -8.48 -2.32
N GLN A 195 8.05 -8.38 -1.88
CA GLN A 195 7.22 -7.19 -2.11
C GLN A 195 7.20 -6.21 -0.93
N SER A 196 7.74 -6.57 0.22
CA SER A 196 7.70 -5.77 1.45
C SER A 196 8.92 -4.88 1.64
N ALA A 197 8.83 -3.84 2.48
CA ALA A 197 9.99 -3.09 2.90
C ALA A 197 11.02 -3.98 3.63
N TYR A 198 10.56 -4.99 4.36
CA TYR A 198 11.41 -5.95 5.07
C TYR A 198 12.40 -6.65 4.13
N SER A 199 11.96 -7.05 2.94
CA SER A 199 12.80 -7.75 1.97
C SER A 199 13.96 -6.92 1.41
N ALA A 200 13.88 -5.58 1.50
CA ALA A 200 15.00 -4.73 1.11
C ALA A 200 16.17 -4.76 2.11
N PHE A 201 15.98 -5.33 3.30
CA PHE A 201 16.95 -5.28 4.40
C PHE A 201 17.29 -6.65 5.00
N ARG A 202 16.49 -7.67 4.72
CA ARG A 202 16.63 -9.01 5.33
C ARG A 202 16.48 -10.10 4.29
N ASP A 203 17.27 -11.16 4.49
CA ASP A 203 17.09 -12.40 3.73
C ASP A 203 15.76 -13.06 4.10
N THR A 204 14.84 -13.09 3.15
CA THR A 204 13.47 -13.61 3.35
C THR A 204 13.33 -15.08 2.98
N ASN A 205 14.26 -15.62 2.21
CA ASN A 205 14.22 -17.01 1.72
C ASN A 205 15.25 -17.95 2.41
N GLY A 206 16.16 -17.40 3.24
CA GLY A 206 17.13 -18.15 4.00
C GLY A 206 18.32 -18.64 3.19
N ASP A 207 18.60 -18.09 2.02
CA ASP A 207 19.72 -18.48 1.15
C ASP A 207 21.02 -17.70 1.45
N GLY A 208 20.99 -16.75 2.35
CA GLY A 208 22.11 -15.90 2.76
C GLY A 208 22.25 -14.63 1.93
N THR A 209 21.31 -14.33 1.05
CA THR A 209 21.30 -13.09 0.26
C THR A 209 20.09 -12.24 0.59
N VAL A 210 20.26 -10.91 0.56
CA VAL A 210 19.15 -9.96 0.67
C VAL A 210 18.76 -9.61 -0.77
N GLU A 211 17.56 -10.05 -1.15
CA GLU A 211 17.01 -9.82 -2.47
C GLU A 211 15.58 -9.27 -2.37
N THR A 212 15.24 -8.35 -3.26
CA THR A 212 13.90 -7.77 -3.35
C THR A 212 13.54 -7.42 -4.80
N VAL A 213 12.30 -7.00 -5.03
CA VAL A 213 11.85 -6.45 -6.32
C VAL A 213 11.54 -4.97 -6.20
N CYS A 214 11.13 -4.32 -7.27
CA CYS A 214 10.84 -2.88 -7.30
C CYS A 214 9.94 -2.42 -6.12
N ALA A 215 8.94 -3.21 -5.75
CA ALA A 215 8.06 -2.90 -4.64
C ALA A 215 8.79 -2.88 -3.28
N GLY A 216 9.77 -3.76 -3.07
CA GLY A 216 10.57 -3.74 -1.84
C GLY A 216 11.58 -2.60 -1.82
N TYR A 217 12.23 -2.30 -2.96
CA TYR A 217 13.09 -1.11 -3.08
C TYR A 217 12.34 0.17 -2.71
N SER A 218 11.19 0.42 -3.35
CA SER A 218 10.39 1.63 -3.12
C SER A 218 9.84 1.71 -1.70
N ARG A 219 9.30 0.61 -1.16
CA ARG A 219 8.81 0.59 0.22
C ARG A 219 9.93 0.76 1.24
N GLY A 220 11.11 0.19 1.00
CA GLY A 220 12.29 0.41 1.83
C GLY A 220 12.78 1.85 1.78
N PHE A 221 12.78 2.45 0.59
CA PHE A 221 13.13 3.86 0.40
C PHE A 221 12.15 4.79 1.13
N LYS A 222 10.83 4.59 0.95
CA LYS A 222 9.80 5.35 1.67
C LYS A 222 9.91 5.17 3.17
N LEU A 223 10.13 3.96 3.68
CA LEU A 223 10.31 3.69 5.11
C LEU A 223 11.41 4.59 5.72
N LEU A 224 12.51 4.76 5.02
CA LEU A 224 13.60 5.60 5.49
C LEU A 224 13.30 7.09 5.29
N CYS A 225 12.64 7.50 4.22
CA CYS A 225 12.15 8.87 4.06
C CYS A 225 11.22 9.26 5.20
N ASP A 226 10.28 8.39 5.59
CA ASP A 226 9.36 8.60 6.71
C ASP A 226 10.12 8.75 8.04
N ALA A 227 11.19 7.98 8.26
CA ALA A 227 12.04 8.11 9.45
C ALA A 227 12.75 9.46 9.57
N TYR A 228 12.99 10.13 8.45
CA TYR A 228 13.56 11.50 8.40
C TYR A 228 12.50 12.60 8.24
N GLY A 229 11.20 12.25 8.23
CA GLY A 229 10.12 13.21 8.03
C GLY A 229 10.11 13.84 6.64
N ILE A 230 10.60 13.13 5.63
CA ILE A 230 10.64 13.58 4.23
C ILE A 230 9.40 13.05 3.53
N PRO A 231 8.53 13.91 2.96
CA PRO A 231 7.35 13.48 2.23
C PRO A 231 7.74 12.60 1.03
N CYS A 232 7.22 11.38 1.01
CA CYS A 232 7.50 10.38 -0.01
C CYS A 232 6.22 9.59 -0.32
N VAL A 233 5.91 9.43 -1.60
CA VAL A 233 4.74 8.69 -2.10
C VAL A 233 5.21 7.53 -2.96
N LEU A 234 4.73 6.32 -2.66
CA LEU A 234 4.90 5.16 -3.53
C LEU A 234 4.06 5.36 -4.80
N VAL A 235 4.61 5.06 -5.95
CA VAL A 235 3.88 5.10 -7.22
C VAL A 235 3.86 3.72 -7.83
N THR A 236 2.68 3.26 -8.20
CA THR A 236 2.49 2.04 -8.97
C THR A 236 2.17 2.36 -10.43
N GLY A 237 2.63 1.53 -11.33
CA GLY A 237 2.37 1.71 -12.74
C GLY A 237 3.04 0.65 -13.59
N VAL A 238 3.32 1.02 -14.82
CA VAL A 238 3.99 0.14 -15.79
C VAL A 238 5.18 0.84 -16.44
N THR A 239 6.13 0.05 -16.88
CA THR A 239 7.24 0.53 -17.69
C THR A 239 6.80 0.77 -19.14
N ASP A 240 7.64 1.42 -19.93
CA ASP A 240 7.49 1.58 -21.40
C ASP A 240 7.29 0.25 -22.16
N THR A 241 7.70 -0.86 -21.55
CA THR A 241 7.51 -2.21 -22.10
C THR A 241 6.29 -2.94 -21.56
N GLY A 242 5.50 -2.29 -20.71
CA GLY A 242 4.26 -2.83 -20.11
C GLY A 242 4.48 -3.73 -18.89
N GLY A 243 5.70 -3.80 -18.37
CA GLY A 243 5.98 -4.52 -17.11
C GLY A 243 5.49 -3.73 -15.90
N ALA A 244 4.81 -4.40 -14.96
CA ALA A 244 4.43 -3.77 -13.69
C ALA A 244 5.66 -3.25 -12.95
N HIS A 245 5.55 -2.04 -12.41
CA HIS A 245 6.66 -1.38 -11.73
C HIS A 245 6.20 -0.51 -10.57
N MET A 246 7.10 -0.25 -9.63
CA MET A 246 6.91 0.64 -8.49
C MET A 246 8.14 1.50 -8.32
N TRP A 247 7.92 2.80 -8.05
CA TRP A 247 8.94 3.80 -7.77
C TRP A 247 8.42 4.82 -6.77
N ASP A 248 9.16 5.87 -6.49
CA ASP A 248 8.84 6.87 -5.49
C ASP A 248 8.75 8.28 -6.08
N LEU A 249 7.90 9.11 -5.51
CA LEU A 249 7.97 10.57 -5.64
C LEU A 249 8.35 11.15 -4.28
N VAL A 250 9.31 12.07 -4.28
CA VAL A 250 9.80 12.75 -3.08
C VAL A 250 9.61 14.25 -3.22
N GLN A 251 9.10 14.90 -2.16
CA GLN A 251 8.98 16.34 -2.13
C GLN A 251 10.26 16.98 -1.58
N MET A 252 10.84 17.87 -2.37
CA MET A 252 12.01 18.65 -1.97
C MET A 252 11.62 19.94 -1.22
N GLU A 253 12.63 20.71 -0.77
CA GLU A 253 12.40 21.94 0.01
C GLU A 253 11.69 23.06 -0.79
N ASP A 254 11.78 23.00 -2.11
CA ASP A 254 11.04 23.89 -3.03
C ASP A 254 9.53 23.59 -3.10
N GLY A 255 9.08 22.50 -2.44
CA GLY A 255 7.70 22.04 -2.45
C GLY A 255 7.33 21.25 -3.71
N ILE A 256 8.27 21.00 -4.62
CA ILE A 256 8.07 20.28 -5.87
C ILE A 256 8.39 18.80 -5.66
N TRP A 257 7.73 17.95 -6.43
CA TRP A 257 7.91 16.49 -6.38
C TRP A 257 8.82 15.99 -7.50
N TYR A 258 9.74 15.12 -7.15
CA TYR A 258 10.73 14.52 -8.04
C TYR A 258 10.68 13.00 -7.97
N GLY A 259 10.96 12.34 -9.09
CA GLY A 259 10.96 10.89 -9.19
C GLY A 259 12.26 10.29 -8.65
N VAL A 260 12.14 9.13 -7.98
CA VAL A 260 13.26 8.30 -7.58
C VAL A 260 12.94 6.85 -7.91
N ASP A 261 13.85 6.18 -8.62
CA ASP A 261 13.79 4.72 -8.86
C ASP A 261 15.09 4.05 -8.48
N ALA A 262 15.21 3.71 -7.21
CA ALA A 262 16.39 3.00 -6.69
C ALA A 262 16.58 1.61 -7.31
N THR A 263 15.50 0.99 -7.83
CA THR A 263 15.57 -0.31 -8.52
C THR A 263 16.41 -0.24 -9.79
N TRP A 264 16.16 0.79 -10.62
CA TRP A 264 16.88 0.94 -11.87
C TRP A 264 18.26 1.55 -11.68
N ASP A 265 18.48 2.32 -10.62
CA ASP A 265 19.78 2.86 -10.27
C ASP A 265 20.70 1.81 -9.62
N ASP A 266 20.16 0.73 -9.03
CA ASP A 266 20.95 -0.37 -8.48
C ASP A 266 21.35 -1.35 -9.58
N GLN A 267 22.58 -1.28 -9.99
CA GLN A 267 23.17 -2.18 -10.98
C GLN A 267 24.26 -3.04 -10.35
N THR A 268 24.43 -4.26 -10.85
CA THR A 268 25.33 -5.29 -10.30
C THR A 268 26.75 -4.80 -9.97
N SER A 269 27.24 -3.78 -10.67
CA SER A 269 28.63 -3.30 -10.52
C SER A 269 28.75 -1.97 -9.79
N ARG A 270 27.68 -1.20 -9.73
CA ARG A 270 27.64 0.13 -9.08
C ARG A 270 26.23 0.69 -9.02
N THR A 271 26.02 1.65 -8.14
CA THR A 271 24.82 2.50 -8.07
C THR A 271 24.95 3.64 -9.07
N TYR A 272 23.88 3.91 -9.81
CA TYR A 272 23.71 5.07 -10.67
C TYR A 272 22.79 6.10 -10.01
N TYR A 273 22.65 7.26 -10.65
CA TYR A 273 21.75 8.34 -10.21
C TYR A 273 20.95 8.89 -11.40
N ASP A 274 20.72 8.05 -12.40
CA ASP A 274 19.99 8.38 -13.61
C ASP A 274 18.50 8.56 -13.34
N PHE A 275 18.03 7.97 -12.25
CA PHE A 275 16.63 8.00 -11.78
C PHE A 275 16.51 8.56 -10.36
N PHE A 276 17.43 9.43 -9.97
CA PHE A 276 17.51 10.06 -8.66
C PHE A 276 17.08 11.52 -8.71
N LEU A 277 15.98 11.88 -8.04
CA LEU A 277 15.39 13.22 -7.99
C LEU A 277 15.17 13.85 -9.39
N VAL A 278 14.61 13.04 -10.28
CA VAL A 278 14.39 13.40 -11.69
C VAL A 278 13.00 13.96 -11.93
N GLY A 279 12.90 14.83 -12.96
CA GLY A 279 11.62 15.28 -13.50
C GLY A 279 11.16 14.42 -14.67
N SER A 280 9.91 14.62 -15.12
CA SER A 280 9.28 13.84 -16.19
C SER A 280 10.01 13.88 -17.52
N ALA A 281 10.67 15.01 -17.84
CA ALA A 281 11.46 15.17 -19.09
C ALA A 281 12.94 14.78 -18.94
N THR A 282 13.38 14.35 -17.76
CA THR A 282 14.78 13.94 -17.51
C THR A 282 15.08 12.65 -18.22
N LYS A 283 16.17 12.62 -18.97
CA LYS A 283 16.68 11.42 -19.66
C LYS A 283 17.85 10.81 -18.89
N PRO A 284 17.89 9.49 -18.75
CA PRO A 284 19.03 8.83 -18.16
C PRO A 284 20.27 8.94 -19.09
N ASP A 285 21.44 9.08 -18.49
CA ASP A 285 22.72 9.18 -19.22
C ASP A 285 23.32 7.81 -19.55
N HIS A 286 23.04 6.81 -18.71
CA HIS A 286 23.71 5.49 -18.79
C HIS A 286 22.79 4.38 -19.30
N PHE A 287 21.50 4.64 -19.46
CA PHE A 287 20.50 3.66 -19.89
C PHE A 287 19.90 4.05 -21.25
N ALA A 288 19.67 3.06 -22.11
CA ALA A 288 18.97 3.26 -23.38
C ALA A 288 17.46 3.37 -23.16
N LYS A 289 17.03 4.36 -22.38
CA LYS A 289 15.63 4.67 -22.06
C LYS A 289 15.24 6.04 -22.59
N THR A 290 13.94 6.25 -22.71
CA THR A 290 13.37 7.57 -22.97
C THR A 290 13.46 8.45 -21.71
N ASP A 291 12.78 9.60 -21.70
CA ASP A 291 12.64 10.39 -20.47
C ASP A 291 11.87 9.62 -19.37
N PHE A 292 12.04 10.07 -18.13
CA PHE A 292 11.46 9.41 -16.95
C PHE A 292 9.93 9.23 -17.08
N GLY A 293 9.20 10.28 -17.47
CA GLY A 293 7.75 10.21 -17.59
C GLY A 293 7.26 9.26 -18.68
N SER A 294 8.05 9.03 -19.72
CA SER A 294 7.73 8.08 -20.78
C SER A 294 8.03 6.63 -20.43
N CYS A 295 9.02 6.38 -19.58
CA CYS A 295 9.36 5.02 -19.15
C CYS A 295 8.82 4.62 -17.78
N HIS A 296 8.16 5.54 -17.06
CA HIS A 296 7.45 5.33 -15.81
C HIS A 296 6.01 5.83 -15.93
N ILE A 297 5.12 4.99 -16.44
CA ILE A 297 3.71 5.31 -16.68
C ILE A 297 2.92 5.01 -15.42
N ALA A 298 2.60 6.06 -14.65
CA ALA A 298 1.85 5.92 -13.41
C ALA A 298 0.42 5.44 -13.69
N GLU A 299 0.04 4.38 -13.03
CA GLU A 299 -1.33 3.88 -12.96
C GLU A 299 -1.74 3.94 -11.50
N GLY A 300 -2.84 4.64 -11.18
CA GLY A 300 -3.32 4.71 -9.80
C GLY A 300 -3.42 3.32 -9.20
N ALA A 301 -2.99 3.15 -7.94
CA ALA A 301 -3.09 1.88 -7.25
C ALA A 301 -4.51 1.33 -7.40
N TRP A 302 -4.65 0.19 -8.04
CA TRP A 302 -5.92 -0.39 -8.44
C TRP A 302 -6.17 -1.74 -7.79
N ASP A 303 -7.42 -2.06 -7.59
CA ASP A 303 -7.82 -3.45 -7.46
C ASP A 303 -7.89 -4.11 -8.84
N ALA A 304 -7.94 -5.43 -8.90
CA ALA A 304 -8.04 -6.21 -10.14
C ALA A 304 -9.25 -5.84 -11.02
N ASN A 305 -10.16 -5.00 -10.54
CA ASN A 305 -11.38 -4.55 -11.21
C ASN A 305 -11.33 -3.07 -11.62
N GLY A 306 -10.24 -2.36 -11.37
CA GLY A 306 -10.02 -0.97 -11.75
C GLY A 306 -10.95 0.03 -11.05
N ALA A 307 -11.42 -0.28 -9.85
CA ALA A 307 -12.50 0.47 -9.21
C ALA A 307 -12.03 1.71 -8.44
N TYR A 308 -10.78 1.75 -8.03
CA TYR A 308 -10.23 2.87 -7.26
C TYR A 308 -8.91 3.34 -7.84
N GLU A 309 -8.81 4.63 -8.17
CA GLU A 309 -7.58 5.26 -8.64
C GLU A 309 -7.17 6.34 -7.65
N PHE A 310 -5.97 6.21 -7.09
CA PHE A 310 -5.32 7.30 -6.37
C PHE A 310 -4.69 8.29 -7.35
N VAL A 311 -4.63 9.54 -6.95
CA VAL A 311 -3.99 10.62 -7.70
C VAL A 311 -2.61 10.87 -7.10
N TYR A 312 -1.61 10.95 -7.97
CA TYR A 312 -0.25 11.25 -7.53
C TYR A 312 0.03 12.76 -7.57
N PRO A 313 0.95 13.24 -6.73
CA PRO A 313 1.45 14.60 -6.84
C PRO A 313 2.00 14.88 -8.24
N GLU A 314 1.90 16.14 -8.67
CA GLU A 314 2.46 16.57 -9.95
C GLU A 314 3.98 16.48 -9.92
N LEU A 315 4.52 15.65 -10.83
CA LEU A 315 5.95 15.46 -10.98
C LEU A 315 6.59 16.69 -11.65
N SER A 316 7.73 17.15 -11.16
CA SER A 316 8.55 18.14 -11.85
C SER A 316 8.79 17.76 -13.32
N THR A 317 8.96 18.74 -14.17
CA THR A 317 9.44 18.51 -15.54
C THR A 317 10.95 18.30 -15.57
N ASP A 318 11.68 19.02 -14.73
CA ASP A 318 13.13 19.10 -14.75
C ASP A 318 13.76 18.34 -13.56
N LEU A 319 15.02 17.95 -13.73
CA LEU A 319 15.86 17.38 -12.67
C LEU A 319 15.99 18.38 -11.51
N TYR A 320 15.99 17.88 -10.28
CA TYR A 320 16.32 18.69 -9.11
C TYR A 320 17.79 19.13 -9.16
N HIS A 321 18.04 20.38 -8.86
CA HIS A 321 19.36 20.95 -8.68
C HIS A 321 19.54 21.42 -7.26
N GLU A 322 20.51 20.86 -6.54
CA GLU A 322 20.92 21.39 -5.24
C GLU A 322 21.45 22.81 -5.45
N ASP A 323 20.81 23.80 -4.82
CA ASP A 323 21.32 25.18 -4.86
C ASP A 323 22.70 25.20 -4.23
N GLN A 324 23.69 25.61 -5.00
CA GLN A 324 25.04 25.85 -4.51
C GLN A 324 25.05 27.23 -3.85
N ASP A 325 24.63 27.31 -2.55
CA ASP A 325 24.83 28.47 -1.71
C ASP A 325 26.29 28.58 -1.22
#